data_34f6725aacc4d1129e9467792867c5ed
#
_entry.id   34f6725aacc4d1129e9467792867c5ed
#
_cell.length_a   1.000
_cell.length_b   1.000
_cell.length_c   1.000
_cell.angle_alpha   90.00
_cell.angle_beta   90.00
_cell.angle_gamma   90.00
#
_symmetry.space_group_name_H-M   'P 1'
#
loop_
_entity.id
_entity.type
_entity.pdbx_description
1 polymer ?
#
loop_
_entity_poly.entity_id
_entity_poly.type
_entity_poly.pdbx_seq_one_letter_code
_entity_poly.pdbx_strand_id
1 'polypeptide(L)'
;MNTYHIDLLVKHLKNALQRYCELCDSSAERKYFSDETVLKQTKDIVQHYIGLFQALHFLDDQTEYYHKGFIFTHQEVEEQECPIGEYAEIVRLLTVAYQRIAGSVSNDRFFLPIHVQQINAEEIQIFIGVVTKKQHHYTISIVTHHTVYPRPPASIRNNRYRYLVKMLEMYDPDEQGTLRAFVKSKGLSYLQFRKDSALFFESSFYHHYLKIKMIPVLEDLLLSTLSYKEIAYKNGFANYYQLYNLFHRTYHFPFHRIPRIAMQQ
;
A
#
# COMPACT_ATOMS: atom_id res chain seq x y z
N MET A 1 -3.01 -13.43 10.88
CA MET A 1 -2.82 -12.62 9.65
C MET A 1 -1.79 -13.28 8.76
N ASN A 2 -2.04 -13.34 7.46
CA ASN A 2 -1.17 -13.98 6.46
C ASN A 2 -0.08 -13.00 6.02
N THR A 3 1.20 -13.41 6.04
CA THR A 3 2.33 -12.60 5.56
C THR A 3 2.14 -12.13 4.11
N TYR A 4 1.47 -12.93 3.27
CA TYR A 4 1.11 -12.54 1.91
C TYR A 4 0.28 -11.25 1.85
N HIS A 5 -0.66 -11.05 2.79
CA HIS A 5 -1.46 -9.82 2.82
C HIS A 5 -0.62 -8.60 3.21
N ILE A 6 0.39 -8.80 4.06
CA ILE A 6 1.33 -7.73 4.43
C ILE A 6 2.21 -7.36 3.23
N ASP A 7 2.77 -8.37 2.54
CA ASP A 7 3.56 -8.14 1.33
C ASP A 7 2.73 -7.40 0.27
N LEU A 8 1.45 -7.76 0.15
CA LEU A 8 0.52 -7.09 -0.75
C LEU A 8 0.31 -5.62 -0.35
N LEU A 9 0.05 -5.34 0.93
CA LEU A 9 -0.08 -3.97 1.45
C LEU A 9 1.18 -3.15 1.17
N VAL A 10 2.34 -3.68 1.54
CA VAL A 10 3.62 -3.01 1.34
C VAL A 10 3.88 -2.70 -0.13
N LYS A 11 3.64 -3.65 -1.02
CA LYS A 11 3.78 -3.47 -2.47
C LYS A 11 2.91 -2.31 -2.97
N HIS A 12 1.64 -2.30 -2.60
CA HIS A 12 0.70 -1.28 -3.08
C HIS A 12 0.93 0.09 -2.44
N LEU A 13 1.27 0.15 -1.16
CA LEU A 13 1.69 1.40 -0.53
C LEU A 13 2.92 2.00 -1.21
N LYS A 14 3.93 1.18 -1.49
CA LYS A 14 5.13 1.63 -2.20
C LYS A 14 4.79 2.22 -3.57
N ASN A 15 3.95 1.54 -4.34
CA ASN A 15 3.53 2.01 -5.66
C ASN A 15 2.74 3.33 -5.56
N ALA A 16 1.78 3.42 -4.63
CA ALA A 16 0.99 4.62 -4.43
C ALA A 16 1.85 5.81 -4.00
N LEU A 17 2.78 5.61 -3.09
CA LEU A 17 3.69 6.67 -2.66
C LEU A 17 4.65 7.09 -3.77
N GLN A 18 5.11 6.16 -4.60
CA GLN A 18 5.90 6.49 -5.79
C GLN A 18 5.10 7.33 -6.79
N ARG A 19 3.87 6.94 -7.12
CA ARG A 19 2.98 7.74 -7.98
C ARG A 19 2.68 9.11 -7.39
N TYR A 20 2.52 9.20 -6.08
CA TYR A 20 2.34 10.48 -5.40
C TYR A 20 3.58 11.38 -5.56
N CYS A 21 4.79 10.83 -5.43
CA CYS A 21 6.03 11.57 -5.74
C CYS A 21 6.03 12.10 -7.17
N GLU A 22 5.68 11.26 -8.14
CA GLU A 22 5.64 11.63 -9.55
C GLU A 22 4.61 12.76 -9.81
N LEU A 23 3.46 12.73 -9.13
CA LEU A 23 2.48 13.83 -9.17
C LEU A 23 3.07 15.13 -8.59
N CYS A 24 3.75 15.06 -7.44
CA CYS A 24 4.41 16.21 -6.85
C CYS A 24 5.50 16.79 -7.77
N ASP A 25 6.20 15.93 -8.53
CA ASP A 25 7.27 16.33 -9.42
C ASP A 25 6.78 16.91 -10.76
N SER A 26 5.67 16.38 -11.27
CA SER A 26 5.14 16.76 -12.59
C SER A 26 4.34 18.06 -12.57
N SER A 27 3.88 18.50 -11.40
CA SER A 27 3.10 19.72 -11.30
C SER A 27 3.98 20.93 -11.59
N ALA A 28 3.63 21.72 -12.60
CA ALA A 28 4.24 23.03 -12.88
C ALA A 28 4.13 23.98 -11.67
N GLU A 29 3.31 23.64 -10.71
CA GLU A 29 2.97 24.34 -9.49
C GLU A 29 3.74 23.86 -8.25
N ARG A 30 4.94 23.32 -8.41
CA ARG A 30 5.84 22.91 -7.29
C ARG A 30 5.94 23.94 -6.15
N LYS A 31 5.57 25.18 -6.41
CA LYS A 31 5.55 26.29 -5.43
C LYS A 31 4.45 26.18 -4.40
N TYR A 32 3.41 25.38 -4.63
CA TYR A 32 2.19 25.35 -3.80
C TYR A 32 2.11 24.19 -2.81
N PHE A 33 2.95 23.17 -2.92
CA PHE A 33 2.99 22.13 -1.91
C PHE A 33 3.75 22.62 -0.67
N SER A 34 3.01 23.01 0.36
CA SER A 34 3.61 23.21 1.67
C SER A 34 4.00 21.85 2.28
N ASP A 35 5.00 21.84 3.16
CA ASP A 35 5.40 20.67 3.94
C ASP A 35 4.19 20.02 4.61
N GLU A 36 3.27 20.82 5.14
CA GLU A 36 2.04 20.38 5.80
C GLU A 36 1.09 19.66 4.84
N THR A 37 0.94 20.16 3.62
CA THR A 37 0.10 19.52 2.59
C THR A 37 0.62 18.15 2.22
N VAL A 38 1.94 18.01 1.99
CA VAL A 38 2.57 16.73 1.65
C VAL A 38 2.45 15.73 2.79
N LEU A 39 2.68 16.17 4.02
CA LEU A 39 2.51 15.34 5.22
C LEU A 39 1.07 14.85 5.36
N LYS A 40 0.10 15.74 5.20
CA LYS A 40 -1.32 15.41 5.27
C LYS A 40 -1.72 14.42 4.20
N GLN A 41 -1.38 14.68 2.93
CA GLN A 41 -1.73 13.82 1.82
C GLN A 41 -1.06 12.45 1.91
N THR A 42 0.21 12.38 2.35
CA THR A 42 0.90 11.11 2.62
C THR A 42 0.17 10.32 3.71
N LYS A 43 -0.23 10.98 4.79
CA LYS A 43 -1.03 10.38 5.86
C LYS A 43 -2.36 9.85 5.34
N ASP A 44 -3.06 10.63 4.52
CA ASP A 44 -4.35 10.24 3.93
C ASP A 44 -4.20 8.98 3.06
N ILE A 45 -3.16 8.89 2.21
CA ILE A 45 -2.85 7.70 1.39
C ILE A 45 -2.71 6.47 2.30
N VAL A 46 -1.85 6.56 3.30
CA VAL A 46 -1.58 5.44 4.21
C VAL A 46 -2.82 4.98 4.95
N GLN A 47 -3.57 5.92 5.52
CA GLN A 47 -4.78 5.62 6.29
C GLN A 47 -5.85 4.93 5.43
N HIS A 48 -6.01 5.35 4.18
CA HIS A 48 -6.99 4.74 3.28
C HIS A 48 -6.57 3.33 2.86
N TYR A 49 -5.27 3.07 2.63
CA TYR A 49 -4.79 1.71 2.35
C TYR A 49 -5.00 0.78 3.55
N ILE A 50 -4.63 1.22 4.74
CA ILE A 50 -4.84 0.43 5.97
C ILE A 50 -6.33 0.18 6.19
N GLY A 51 -7.17 1.22 6.08
CA GLY A 51 -8.61 1.09 6.22
C GLY A 51 -9.23 0.14 5.19
N LEU A 52 -8.77 0.16 3.93
CA LEU A 52 -9.21 -0.81 2.93
C LEU A 52 -8.80 -2.23 3.31
N PHE A 53 -7.55 -2.46 3.69
CA PHE A 53 -7.06 -3.79 4.06
C PHE A 53 -7.77 -4.35 5.30
N GLN A 54 -8.15 -3.49 6.25
CA GLN A 54 -9.00 -3.87 7.39
C GLN A 54 -10.41 -4.24 6.91
N ALA A 55 -11.06 -3.42 6.09
CA ALA A 55 -12.39 -3.71 5.55
C ALA A 55 -12.41 -5.00 4.71
N LEU A 56 -11.32 -5.33 4.04
CA LEU A 56 -11.14 -6.59 3.31
C LEU A 56 -10.81 -7.79 4.21
N HIS A 57 -10.66 -7.60 5.52
CA HIS A 57 -10.19 -8.62 6.47
C HIS A 57 -8.84 -9.23 6.06
N PHE A 58 -7.95 -8.42 5.48
CA PHE A 58 -6.56 -8.79 5.23
C PHE A 58 -5.67 -8.49 6.42
N LEU A 59 -6.08 -7.56 7.26
CA LEU A 59 -5.48 -7.22 8.54
C LEU A 59 -6.45 -7.62 9.66
N ASP A 60 -5.93 -8.23 10.72
CA ASP A 60 -6.72 -8.59 11.90
C ASP A 60 -7.12 -7.34 12.68
N ASP A 61 -8.37 -7.25 13.13
CA ASP A 61 -8.86 -6.14 13.96
C ASP A 61 -8.14 -6.05 15.31
N GLN A 62 -7.51 -7.15 15.75
CA GLN A 62 -6.77 -7.25 17.02
C GLN A 62 -5.29 -6.86 16.89
N THR A 63 -4.83 -6.46 15.70
CA THR A 63 -3.45 -6.01 15.56
C THR A 63 -3.35 -4.61 16.18
N GLU A 64 -2.61 -4.48 17.26
CA GLU A 64 -2.32 -3.19 17.87
C GLU A 64 -1.52 -2.36 16.87
N TYR A 65 -2.18 -1.38 16.28
CA TYR A 65 -1.54 -0.40 15.40
C TYR A 65 -1.02 0.75 16.25
N TYR A 66 0.26 0.76 16.50
CA TYR A 66 0.88 1.96 17.05
C TYR A 66 0.98 3.02 15.95
N HIS A 67 0.10 4.01 16.03
CA HIS A 67 0.17 5.19 15.19
C HIS A 67 0.80 6.33 16.00
N LYS A 68 2.07 6.60 15.73
CA LYS A 68 2.73 7.79 16.25
C LYS A 68 3.23 8.60 15.06
N GLY A 69 2.81 9.85 14.94
CA GLY A 69 3.42 10.80 14.01
C GLY A 69 4.56 11.54 14.71
N PHE A 70 5.73 11.62 14.09
CA PHE A 70 6.89 12.33 14.61
C PHE A 70 7.47 13.25 13.57
N ILE A 71 7.99 14.37 14.03
CA ILE A 71 8.75 15.30 13.22
C ILE A 71 10.15 15.38 13.81
N PHE A 72 11.15 15.03 13.00
CA PHE A 72 12.56 15.18 13.35
C PHE A 72 13.17 16.19 12.39
N THR A 73 13.87 17.15 12.95
CA THR A 73 14.63 18.15 12.19
C THR A 73 16.10 17.82 12.33
N HIS A 74 16.75 17.49 11.21
CA HIS A 74 18.17 17.32 11.12
C HIS A 74 18.80 18.49 10.38
N GLN A 75 19.79 19.12 10.96
CA GLN A 75 20.53 20.21 10.30
C GLN A 75 21.55 19.70 9.29
N GLU A 76 22.16 18.54 9.53
CA GLU A 76 23.11 17.91 8.61
C GLU A 76 22.99 16.40 8.69
N VAL A 77 22.88 15.75 7.52
CA VAL A 77 22.79 14.27 7.44
C VAL A 77 24.13 13.59 7.67
N GLU A 78 25.23 14.35 7.63
CA GLU A 78 26.58 13.82 7.81
C GLU A 78 27.02 13.73 9.28
N GLU A 79 26.40 14.46 10.20
CA GLU A 79 26.73 14.37 11.61
C GLU A 79 25.68 13.59 12.39
N GLN A 80 26.11 12.46 12.88
CA GLN A 80 25.40 11.36 13.51
C GLN A 80 24.77 11.70 14.89
N GLU A 81 24.01 12.73 15.03
CA GLU A 81 23.16 12.87 16.19
C GLU A 81 21.73 12.39 15.86
N CYS A 82 21.60 11.06 15.73
CA CYS A 82 20.28 10.45 15.80
C CYS A 82 19.64 10.75 17.16
N PRO A 83 18.35 11.12 17.20
CA PRO A 83 17.64 11.24 18.48
C PRO A 83 17.81 9.94 19.27
N ILE A 84 18.24 10.08 20.50
CA ILE A 84 18.51 8.96 21.41
C ILE A 84 17.16 8.26 21.67
N GLY A 85 17.09 6.94 21.43
CA GLY A 85 15.96 6.13 21.81
C GLY A 85 15.39 5.26 20.69
N GLU A 86 14.16 4.82 20.89
CA GLU A 86 13.38 3.88 20.08
C GLU A 86 13.31 4.21 18.57
N TYR A 87 13.52 5.48 18.21
CA TYR A 87 13.39 5.98 16.83
C TYR A 87 14.73 6.17 16.09
N ALA A 88 15.85 6.03 16.74
CA ALA A 88 17.18 6.20 16.11
C ALA A 88 17.35 5.29 14.88
N GLU A 89 16.92 4.03 14.99
CA GLU A 89 16.99 3.07 13.89
C GLU A 89 16.06 3.45 12.72
N ILE A 90 14.87 3.97 13.01
CA ILE A 90 13.92 4.43 11.99
C ILE A 90 14.51 5.61 11.21
N VAL A 91 15.05 6.60 11.92
CA VAL A 91 15.70 7.76 11.30
C VAL A 91 16.89 7.30 10.45
N ARG A 92 17.69 6.37 10.95
CA ARG A 92 18.81 5.79 10.21
C ARG A 92 18.34 5.11 8.92
N LEU A 93 17.29 4.30 8.96
CA LEU A 93 16.72 3.63 7.79
C LEU A 93 16.17 4.62 6.77
N LEU A 94 15.45 5.65 7.22
CA LEU A 94 14.96 6.72 6.36
C LEU A 94 16.10 7.51 5.72
N THR A 95 17.16 7.80 6.50
CA THR A 95 18.36 8.49 6.02
C THR A 95 19.06 7.67 4.93
N VAL A 96 19.23 6.36 5.15
CA VAL A 96 19.82 5.46 4.14
C VAL A 96 18.95 5.37 2.89
N ALA A 97 17.62 5.29 3.05
CA ALA A 97 16.70 5.28 1.92
C ALA A 97 16.77 6.59 1.13
N TYR A 98 16.84 7.72 1.83
CA TYR A 98 17.02 9.03 1.22
C TYR A 98 18.35 9.15 0.47
N GLN A 99 19.49 8.76 1.07
CA GLN A 99 20.82 8.82 0.42
C GLN A 99 20.86 8.07 -0.91
N ARG A 100 20.13 6.93 -1.02
CA ARG A 100 20.04 6.17 -2.28
C ARG A 100 19.32 6.95 -3.38
N ILE A 101 18.42 7.84 -3.02
CA ILE A 101 17.55 8.56 -3.95
C ILE A 101 18.10 9.98 -4.19
N ALA A 102 18.76 10.56 -3.21
CA ALA A 102 19.29 11.94 -3.25
C ALA A 102 20.23 12.23 -4.42
N GLY A 103 20.97 11.21 -4.89
CA GLY A 103 21.82 11.34 -6.07
C GLY A 103 21.09 11.58 -7.38
N SER A 104 19.79 11.29 -7.45
CA SER A 104 18.93 11.49 -8.61
C SER A 104 18.09 12.76 -8.53
N VAL A 105 18.16 13.49 -7.42
CA VAL A 105 17.30 14.64 -7.12
C VAL A 105 18.11 15.92 -7.22
N SER A 106 17.95 16.64 -8.31
CA SER A 106 18.50 17.97 -8.48
C SER A 106 17.53 19.02 -7.92
N ASN A 107 18.01 19.77 -6.94
CA ASN A 107 17.57 21.12 -6.53
C ASN A 107 16.41 21.30 -5.53
N ASP A 108 16.65 22.30 -4.74
CA ASP A 108 15.85 23.13 -3.81
C ASP A 108 14.34 22.82 -3.72
N ARG A 109 13.92 22.45 -2.53
CA ARG A 109 12.54 22.15 -2.10
C ARG A 109 11.99 20.86 -2.68
N PHE A 110 12.48 19.77 -2.15
CA PHE A 110 12.03 18.45 -2.58
C PHE A 110 11.28 17.74 -1.45
N PHE A 111 10.10 17.21 -1.78
CA PHE A 111 9.32 16.36 -0.90
C PHE A 111 9.39 14.94 -1.42
N LEU A 112 9.84 14.02 -0.60
CA LEU A 112 9.94 12.62 -0.97
C LEU A 112 9.25 11.75 0.08
N PRO A 113 8.07 11.22 -0.21
CA PRO A 113 7.48 10.16 0.61
C PRO A 113 8.33 8.91 0.52
N ILE A 114 8.80 8.42 1.67
CA ILE A 114 9.62 7.23 1.76
C ILE A 114 8.87 6.16 2.53
N HIS A 115 8.84 4.98 1.96
CA HIS A 115 8.34 3.79 2.62
C HIS A 115 9.52 2.87 2.96
N VAL A 116 9.64 2.53 4.23
CA VAL A 116 10.65 1.60 4.73
C VAL A 116 9.96 0.47 5.46
N GLN A 117 10.40 -0.74 5.18
CA GLN A 117 9.95 -1.95 5.85
C GLN A 117 11.15 -2.66 6.47
N GLN A 118 10.99 -3.05 7.73
CA GLN A 118 11.93 -3.93 8.41
C GLN A 118 11.19 -5.18 8.86
N ILE A 119 11.77 -6.33 8.58
CA ILE A 119 11.22 -7.63 8.97
C ILE A 119 12.22 -8.29 9.89
N ASN A 120 11.77 -8.68 11.07
CA ASN A 120 12.43 -9.68 11.89
C ASN A 120 11.56 -10.95 11.98
N ALA A 121 12.00 -11.98 12.71
CA ALA A 121 11.32 -13.27 12.73
C ALA A 121 9.89 -13.24 13.31
N GLU A 122 9.58 -12.25 14.13
CA GLU A 122 8.36 -12.18 14.93
C GLU A 122 7.56 -10.89 14.71
N GLU A 123 8.18 -9.88 14.08
CA GLU A 123 7.63 -8.55 13.98
C GLU A 123 7.93 -7.94 12.60
N ILE A 124 6.92 -7.31 12.01
CA ILE A 124 7.08 -6.51 10.80
C ILE A 124 6.80 -5.06 11.16
N GLN A 125 7.78 -4.19 10.93
CA GLN A 125 7.66 -2.77 11.14
C GLN A 125 7.58 -2.04 9.80
N ILE A 126 6.57 -1.23 9.63
CA ILE A 126 6.33 -0.42 8.41
C ILE A 126 6.45 1.04 8.81
N PHE A 127 7.45 1.71 8.26
CA PHE A 127 7.69 3.14 8.49
C PHE A 127 7.40 3.91 7.22
N ILE A 128 6.70 5.01 7.34
CA ILE A 128 6.47 5.91 6.23
C ILE A 128 6.86 7.30 6.68
N GLY A 129 7.79 7.90 5.96
CA GLY A 129 8.31 9.22 6.24
C GLY A 129 8.29 10.12 5.02
N VAL A 130 8.41 11.40 5.27
CA VAL A 130 8.60 12.44 4.25
C VAL A 130 9.92 13.13 4.52
N VAL A 131 10.75 13.23 3.50
CA VAL A 131 11.99 13.99 3.55
C VAL A 131 11.79 15.30 2.80
N THR A 132 12.11 16.40 3.46
CA THR A 132 12.10 17.75 2.88
C THR A 132 13.52 18.27 2.87
N LYS A 133 14.01 18.73 1.72
CA LYS A 133 15.29 19.40 1.59
C LYS A 133 15.08 20.89 1.41
N LYS A 134 15.73 21.69 2.26
CA LYS A 134 15.79 23.15 2.13
C LYS A 134 17.25 23.60 2.16
N GLN A 135 17.82 23.92 0.98
CA GLN A 135 19.24 24.28 0.83
C GLN A 135 20.16 23.19 1.40
N HIS A 136 20.76 23.42 2.58
CA HIS A 136 21.65 22.48 3.26
C HIS A 136 21.01 21.74 4.44
N HIS A 137 19.69 21.93 4.66
CA HIS A 137 18.99 21.31 5.78
C HIS A 137 17.97 20.27 5.29
N TYR A 138 17.88 19.18 6.06
CA TYR A 138 16.89 18.12 5.85
C TYR A 138 15.93 18.06 7.03
N THR A 139 14.67 17.91 6.75
CA THR A 139 13.67 17.58 7.75
C THR A 139 13.12 16.21 7.41
N ILE A 140 13.24 15.27 8.32
CA ILE A 140 12.65 13.94 8.21
C ILE A 140 11.41 13.91 9.11
N SER A 141 10.24 13.72 8.51
CA SER A 141 8.98 13.62 9.22
C SER A 141 8.49 12.20 9.10
N ILE A 142 8.36 11.48 10.22
CA ILE A 142 7.74 10.16 10.23
C ILE A 142 6.23 10.37 10.29
N VAL A 143 5.56 9.99 9.21
CA VAL A 143 4.11 10.14 9.09
C VAL A 143 3.39 9.06 9.87
N THR A 144 3.91 7.83 9.80
CA THR A 144 3.31 6.69 10.49
C THR A 144 4.32 5.58 10.72
N HIS A 145 4.12 4.87 11.80
CA HIS A 145 4.83 3.66 12.16
C HIS A 145 3.80 2.59 12.53
N HIS A 146 3.86 1.46 11.88
CA HIS A 146 2.99 0.32 12.15
C HIS A 146 3.83 -0.89 12.51
N THR A 147 3.54 -1.46 13.66
CA THR A 147 4.09 -2.73 14.08
C THR A 147 3.03 -3.81 13.90
N VAL A 148 3.38 -4.83 13.18
CA VAL A 148 2.49 -5.94 12.87
C VAL A 148 3.14 -7.23 13.35
N TYR A 149 2.43 -7.99 14.16
CA TYR A 149 2.84 -9.31 14.62
C TYR A 149 2.15 -10.38 13.76
N PRO A 150 2.81 -10.87 12.70
CA PRO A 150 2.20 -11.89 11.87
C PRO A 150 2.08 -13.18 12.69
N ARG A 151 0.87 -13.72 12.78
CA ARG A 151 0.72 -15.13 13.16
C ARG A 151 1.03 -15.94 11.90
N PRO A 152 2.19 -16.62 11.81
CA PRO A 152 2.42 -17.46 10.66
C PRO A 152 1.35 -18.55 10.70
N PRO A 153 0.47 -18.64 9.70
CA PRO A 153 -0.28 -19.86 9.54
C PRO A 153 0.77 -20.96 9.35
N ALA A 154 0.63 -22.04 10.09
CA ALA A 154 1.55 -23.19 10.04
C ALA A 154 1.81 -23.71 8.62
N SER A 155 0.99 -23.31 7.66
CA SER A 155 1.01 -23.71 6.25
C SER A 155 1.85 -22.82 5.32
N ILE A 156 2.19 -21.56 5.68
CA ILE A 156 2.83 -20.63 4.72
C ILE A 156 4.33 -20.87 4.55
N ARG A 157 4.99 -21.54 5.47
CA ARG A 157 6.37 -22.02 5.26
C ARG A 157 6.49 -23.03 4.10
N ASN A 158 5.37 -23.53 3.59
CA ASN A 158 5.34 -24.43 2.45
C ASN A 158 5.20 -23.66 1.13
N ASN A 159 6.19 -23.73 0.29
CA ASN A 159 6.21 -23.32 -1.13
C ASN A 159 5.00 -23.88 -1.94
N ARG A 160 4.24 -24.78 -1.34
CA ARG A 160 3.10 -25.52 -1.91
C ARG A 160 1.98 -24.61 -2.42
N TYR A 161 1.71 -23.48 -1.76
CA TYR A 161 0.57 -22.61 -2.11
C TYR A 161 0.95 -21.45 -3.04
N ARG A 162 2.23 -21.29 -3.42
CA ARG A 162 2.68 -20.24 -4.34
C ARG A 162 1.96 -20.27 -5.69
N TYR A 163 1.49 -21.44 -6.11
CA TYR A 163 0.74 -21.55 -7.36
C TYR A 163 -0.58 -20.75 -7.31
N LEU A 164 -1.22 -20.58 -6.14
CA LEU A 164 -2.44 -19.82 -5.99
C LEU A 164 -2.24 -18.33 -6.31
N VAL A 165 -1.10 -17.76 -5.92
CA VAL A 165 -0.73 -16.38 -6.26
C VAL A 165 -0.56 -16.22 -7.76
N LYS A 166 0.15 -17.17 -8.42
CA LYS A 166 0.29 -17.18 -9.88
C LYS A 166 -1.06 -17.33 -10.58
N MET A 167 -1.96 -18.15 -10.02
CA MET A 167 -3.31 -18.30 -10.56
C MET A 167 -4.11 -17.00 -10.46
N LEU A 168 -3.94 -16.19 -9.39
CA LEU A 168 -4.57 -14.87 -9.27
C LEU A 168 -4.08 -13.89 -10.34
N GLU A 169 -2.80 -13.90 -10.63
CA GLU A 169 -2.19 -13.03 -11.65
C GLU A 169 -2.64 -13.40 -13.08
N MET A 170 -2.96 -14.68 -13.31
CA MET A 170 -3.36 -15.18 -14.62
C MET A 170 -4.88 -15.24 -14.84
N TYR A 171 -5.68 -15.10 -13.77
CA TYR A 171 -7.12 -15.27 -13.87
C TYR A 171 -7.81 -14.02 -14.37
N ASP A 172 -8.39 -14.09 -15.56
CA ASP A 172 -9.31 -13.11 -16.13
C ASP A 172 -10.65 -13.78 -16.45
N PRO A 173 -11.75 -13.44 -15.73
CA PRO A 173 -13.06 -14.02 -15.98
C PRO A 173 -13.60 -13.76 -17.37
N ASP A 174 -13.26 -12.63 -17.98
CA ASP A 174 -13.76 -12.22 -19.28
C ASP A 174 -13.11 -13.03 -20.42
N GLU A 175 -11.82 -13.41 -20.26
CA GLU A 175 -11.11 -14.23 -21.23
C GLU A 175 -11.27 -15.74 -21.00
N GLN A 176 -11.36 -16.16 -19.75
CA GLN A 176 -11.20 -17.57 -19.36
C GLN A 176 -12.50 -18.24 -18.94
N GLY A 177 -13.59 -17.48 -18.87
CA GLY A 177 -14.90 -17.98 -18.50
C GLY A 177 -14.96 -18.43 -17.04
N THR A 178 -15.46 -19.66 -16.80
CA THR A 178 -15.65 -20.10 -15.42
C THR A 178 -14.34 -20.46 -14.72
N LEU A 179 -14.21 -20.10 -13.43
CA LEU A 179 -13.07 -20.48 -12.60
C LEU A 179 -12.76 -21.98 -12.65
N ARG A 180 -13.81 -22.83 -12.75
CA ARG A 180 -13.63 -24.29 -12.86
C ARG A 180 -12.95 -24.69 -14.16
N ALA A 181 -13.31 -24.08 -15.27
CA ALA A 181 -12.70 -24.32 -16.57
C ALA A 181 -11.24 -23.84 -16.57
N PHE A 182 -10.97 -22.65 -16.02
CA PHE A 182 -9.61 -22.13 -15.84
C PHE A 182 -8.72 -23.06 -15.02
N VAL A 183 -9.15 -23.51 -13.85
CA VAL A 183 -8.38 -24.45 -13.01
C VAL A 183 -8.10 -25.76 -13.75
N LYS A 184 -9.10 -26.28 -14.47
CA LYS A 184 -8.95 -27.51 -15.26
C LYS A 184 -7.95 -27.32 -16.41
N SER A 185 -7.94 -26.15 -17.09
CA SER A 185 -6.98 -25.85 -18.17
C SER A 185 -5.53 -25.83 -17.68
N LYS A 186 -5.30 -25.59 -16.38
CA LYS A 186 -3.97 -25.65 -15.74
C LYS A 186 -3.61 -27.05 -15.21
N GLY A 187 -4.40 -28.08 -15.54
CA GLY A 187 -4.16 -29.46 -15.10
C GLY A 187 -4.41 -29.71 -13.60
N LEU A 188 -5.14 -28.84 -12.93
CA LEU A 188 -5.36 -28.90 -11.48
C LEU A 188 -6.71 -29.52 -11.13
N SER A 189 -6.77 -30.26 -10.02
CA SER A 189 -8.02 -30.70 -9.43
C SER A 189 -8.76 -29.52 -8.82
N TYR A 190 -9.99 -29.25 -9.28
CA TYR A 190 -10.80 -28.14 -8.75
C TYR A 190 -11.14 -28.31 -7.27
N LEU A 191 -11.33 -29.53 -6.81
CA LEU A 191 -11.59 -29.80 -5.39
C LEU A 191 -10.38 -29.45 -4.53
N GLN A 192 -9.18 -29.89 -4.95
CA GLN A 192 -7.94 -29.56 -4.24
C GLN A 192 -7.66 -28.07 -4.28
N PHE A 193 -7.82 -27.42 -5.43
CA PHE A 193 -7.68 -25.97 -5.58
C PHE A 193 -8.58 -25.19 -4.63
N ARG A 194 -9.86 -25.60 -4.46
CA ARG A 194 -10.77 -24.95 -3.51
C ARG A 194 -10.30 -25.10 -2.05
N LYS A 195 -9.83 -26.30 -1.67
CA LYS A 195 -9.30 -26.56 -0.33
C LYS A 195 -8.06 -25.70 -0.06
N ASP A 196 -7.13 -25.68 -1.01
CA ASP A 196 -5.90 -24.92 -0.89
C ASP A 196 -6.17 -23.42 -0.82
N SER A 197 -7.12 -22.92 -1.64
CA SER A 197 -7.52 -21.52 -1.60
C SER A 197 -8.14 -21.12 -0.25
N ALA A 198 -9.03 -21.93 0.29
CA ALA A 198 -9.65 -21.69 1.59
C ALA A 198 -8.61 -21.66 2.73
N LEU A 199 -7.61 -22.55 2.65
CA LEU A 199 -6.52 -22.60 3.64
C LEU A 199 -5.54 -21.42 3.51
N PHE A 200 -5.20 -21.04 2.28
CA PHE A 200 -4.18 -20.02 2.04
C PHE A 200 -4.72 -18.59 2.15
N PHE A 201 -5.89 -18.33 1.53
CA PHE A 201 -6.52 -17.00 1.51
C PHE A 201 -7.53 -16.79 2.64
N GLU A 202 -7.82 -17.81 3.45
CA GLU A 202 -8.89 -17.81 4.46
C GLU A 202 -10.27 -17.49 3.86
N SER A 203 -10.39 -17.67 2.54
CA SER A 203 -11.60 -17.41 1.75
C SER A 203 -11.58 -18.21 0.45
N SER A 204 -12.69 -18.19 -0.30
CA SER A 204 -12.67 -18.76 -1.65
C SER A 204 -11.75 -17.94 -2.57
N PHE A 205 -11.14 -18.59 -3.57
CA PHE A 205 -10.30 -17.93 -4.56
C PHE A 205 -11.00 -16.73 -5.23
N TYR A 206 -12.24 -16.93 -5.68
CA TYR A 206 -12.98 -15.86 -6.36
C TYR A 206 -13.29 -14.68 -5.44
N HIS A 207 -13.61 -14.94 -4.18
CA HIS A 207 -13.83 -13.89 -3.19
C HIS A 207 -12.53 -13.11 -2.93
N HIS A 208 -11.42 -13.83 -2.80
CA HIS A 208 -10.11 -13.20 -2.66
C HIS A 208 -9.72 -12.37 -3.90
N TYR A 209 -9.97 -12.89 -5.10
CA TYR A 209 -9.78 -12.17 -6.36
C TYR A 209 -10.55 -10.84 -6.39
N LEU A 210 -11.82 -10.84 -5.98
CA LEU A 210 -12.62 -9.61 -5.89
C LEU A 210 -12.04 -8.60 -4.90
N LYS A 211 -11.55 -9.08 -3.75
CA LYS A 211 -10.87 -8.22 -2.77
C LYS A 211 -9.64 -7.53 -3.36
N ILE A 212 -8.81 -8.29 -4.06
CA ILE A 212 -7.59 -7.74 -4.69
C ILE A 212 -7.93 -6.70 -5.76
N LYS A 213 -8.99 -6.85 -6.53
CA LYS A 213 -9.45 -5.85 -7.52
C LYS A 213 -9.78 -4.49 -6.90
N MET A 214 -10.09 -4.43 -5.61
CA MET A 214 -10.37 -3.16 -4.93
C MET A 214 -9.11 -2.31 -4.68
N ILE A 215 -7.95 -2.93 -4.62
CA ILE A 215 -6.71 -2.22 -4.26
C ILE A 215 -6.29 -1.21 -5.34
N PRO A 216 -6.18 -1.59 -6.64
CA PRO A 216 -5.87 -0.62 -7.69
C PRO A 216 -6.97 0.45 -7.87
N VAL A 217 -8.23 0.13 -7.53
CA VAL A 217 -9.30 1.13 -7.51
C VAL A 217 -9.01 2.22 -6.48
N LEU A 218 -8.56 1.85 -5.27
CA LEU A 218 -8.17 2.83 -4.24
C LEU A 218 -7.04 3.74 -4.74
N GLU A 219 -6.05 3.18 -5.42
CA GLU A 219 -4.96 3.96 -6.01
C GLU A 219 -5.47 4.98 -7.04
N ASP A 220 -6.36 4.54 -7.95
CA ASP A 220 -6.95 5.43 -8.94
C ASP A 220 -7.86 6.50 -8.30
N LEU A 221 -8.60 6.16 -7.24
CA LEU A 221 -9.39 7.13 -6.49
C LEU A 221 -8.51 8.23 -5.88
N LEU A 222 -7.40 7.87 -5.27
CA LEU A 222 -6.50 8.82 -4.63
C LEU A 222 -5.71 9.66 -5.65
N LEU A 223 -5.14 9.01 -6.67
CA LEU A 223 -4.02 9.51 -7.47
C LEU A 223 -4.31 9.65 -8.97
N SER A 224 -5.58 9.65 -9.38
CA SER A 224 -5.94 9.92 -10.78
C SER A 224 -7.03 10.98 -10.90
N THR A 225 -7.12 11.57 -12.09
CA THR A 225 -8.19 12.51 -12.47
C THR A 225 -9.40 11.83 -13.10
N LEU A 226 -9.38 10.49 -13.22
CA LEU A 226 -10.44 9.70 -13.83
C LEU A 226 -11.76 9.84 -13.06
N SER A 227 -12.89 9.89 -13.75
CA SER A 227 -14.21 9.78 -13.13
C SER A 227 -14.43 8.41 -12.50
N TYR A 228 -15.37 8.29 -11.58
CA TYR A 228 -15.72 6.99 -10.97
C TYR A 228 -16.11 5.94 -12.01
N LYS A 229 -16.72 6.35 -13.12
CA LYS A 229 -17.11 5.47 -14.21
C LYS A 229 -15.88 4.93 -14.94
N GLU A 230 -14.92 5.80 -15.26
CA GLU A 230 -13.66 5.40 -15.90
C GLU A 230 -12.83 4.51 -15.00
N ILE A 231 -12.76 4.82 -13.68
CA ILE A 231 -12.09 3.96 -12.70
C ILE A 231 -12.72 2.56 -12.66
N ALA A 232 -14.06 2.48 -12.69
CA ALA A 232 -14.75 1.19 -12.74
C ALA A 232 -14.35 0.38 -13.97
N TYR A 233 -14.43 0.96 -15.16
CA TYR A 233 -14.06 0.27 -16.40
C TYR A 233 -12.58 -0.10 -16.46
N LYS A 234 -11.69 0.82 -16.09
CA LYS A 234 -10.23 0.57 -16.05
C LYS A 234 -9.88 -0.64 -15.21
N ASN A 235 -10.60 -0.83 -14.09
CA ASN A 235 -10.35 -1.91 -13.14
C ASN A 235 -11.22 -3.16 -13.41
N GLY A 236 -11.80 -3.29 -14.61
CA GLY A 236 -12.56 -4.48 -15.05
C GLY A 236 -13.90 -4.67 -14.32
N PHE A 237 -14.56 -3.58 -13.93
CA PHE A 237 -15.94 -3.61 -13.47
C PHE A 237 -16.87 -3.27 -14.64
N ALA A 238 -17.97 -4.01 -14.79
CA ALA A 238 -18.91 -3.78 -15.88
C ALA A 238 -19.57 -2.39 -15.85
N ASN A 239 -19.66 -1.79 -14.66
CA ASN A 239 -20.20 -0.43 -14.47
C ASN A 239 -19.87 0.11 -13.07
N TYR A 240 -20.18 1.40 -12.88
CA TYR A 240 -20.03 2.08 -11.60
C TYR A 240 -20.84 1.43 -10.45
N TYR A 241 -22.03 0.92 -10.71
CA TYR A 241 -22.87 0.33 -9.66
C TYR A 241 -22.27 -0.97 -9.10
N GLN A 242 -21.60 -1.76 -9.95
CA GLN A 242 -20.88 -2.95 -9.50
C GLN A 242 -19.74 -2.57 -8.57
N LEU A 243 -18.94 -1.57 -8.95
CA LEU A 243 -17.88 -1.01 -8.11
C LEU A 243 -18.45 -0.50 -6.78
N TYR A 244 -19.47 0.36 -6.84
CA TYR A 244 -20.14 0.92 -5.66
C TYR A 244 -20.66 -0.16 -4.70
N ASN A 245 -21.37 -1.15 -5.24
CA ASN A 245 -21.92 -2.24 -4.43
C ASN A 245 -20.83 -3.03 -3.72
N LEU A 246 -19.72 -3.31 -4.40
CA LEU A 246 -18.60 -4.04 -3.80
C LEU A 246 -18.00 -3.25 -2.63
N PHE A 247 -17.64 -1.99 -2.85
CA PHE A 247 -17.04 -1.17 -1.82
C PHE A 247 -18.00 -0.85 -0.67
N HIS A 248 -19.20 -0.39 -0.99
CA HIS A 248 -20.12 0.13 0.02
C HIS A 248 -20.96 -0.95 0.69
N ARG A 249 -21.56 -1.86 -0.09
CA ARG A 249 -22.49 -2.87 0.46
C ARG A 249 -21.79 -4.12 0.98
N THR A 250 -20.74 -4.56 0.27
CA THR A 250 -20.08 -5.81 0.65
C THR A 250 -19.02 -5.60 1.71
N TYR A 251 -18.22 -4.54 1.58
CA TYR A 251 -17.08 -4.30 2.48
C TYR A 251 -17.24 -3.08 3.39
N HIS A 252 -18.36 -2.35 3.27
CA HIS A 252 -18.65 -1.15 4.07
C HIS A 252 -17.54 -0.09 4.07
N PHE A 253 -16.72 -0.06 3.02
CA PHE A 253 -15.64 0.89 2.87
C PHE A 253 -16.15 2.18 2.22
N PRO A 254 -16.03 3.34 2.91
CA PRO A 254 -16.68 4.59 2.48
C PRO A 254 -15.87 5.30 1.38
N PHE A 255 -15.79 4.72 0.19
CA PHE A 255 -14.92 5.24 -0.87
C PHE A 255 -15.29 6.65 -1.36
N HIS A 256 -16.51 7.14 -1.15
CA HIS A 256 -16.88 8.54 -1.44
C HIS A 256 -16.16 9.56 -0.54
N ARG A 257 -15.59 9.12 0.59
CA ARG A 257 -14.83 9.98 1.50
C ARG A 257 -13.35 9.98 1.19
N ILE A 258 -12.91 9.23 0.18
CA ILE A 258 -11.51 9.18 -0.23
C ILE A 258 -11.16 10.51 -0.91
N PRO A 259 -10.12 11.21 -0.45
CA PRO A 259 -9.68 12.45 -1.07
C PRO A 259 -9.16 12.18 -2.48
N ARG A 260 -9.54 13.03 -3.43
CA ARG A 260 -9.06 12.98 -4.82
C ARG A 260 -7.82 13.87 -4.93
N ILE A 261 -6.67 13.38 -4.46
CA ILE A 261 -5.43 14.16 -4.34
C ILE A 261 -5.02 14.75 -5.70
N ALA A 262 -5.08 13.98 -6.77
CA ALA A 262 -4.76 14.45 -8.12
C ALA A 262 -5.72 15.50 -8.69
N MET A 263 -6.90 15.70 -8.09
CA MET A 263 -7.87 16.73 -8.50
C MET A 263 -7.79 18.00 -7.65
N GLN A 264 -7.00 17.98 -6.58
CA GLN A 264 -6.82 19.13 -5.69
C GLN A 264 -5.62 20.01 -6.09
N GLN A 265 -5.00 19.67 -7.22
CA GLN A 265 -3.85 20.37 -7.79
C GLN A 265 -4.29 21.46 -8.81
#